data_f604c637030a7012f4e8ff1b1c9c5d79
#
_entry.id   f604c637030a7012f4e8ff1b1c9c5d79
#
_cell.length_a   1.000
_cell.length_b   1.000
_cell.length_c   1.000
_cell.angle_alpha   90.00
_cell.angle_beta   90.00
_cell.angle_gamma   90.00
#
_symmetry.space_group_name_H-M   'P 1'
#
loop_
_entity.id
_entity.type
_entity.pdbx_description
1 polymer ?
#
loop_
_entity_poly.entity_id
_entity_poly.type
_entity_poly.pdbx_seq_one_letter_code
_entity_poly.pdbx_strand_id
1 'polypeptide(L)'
;FDPGLINEAIATAPSEFTLHARNPQHSVTMNGDNIVFNMMASAPNCSDTDRGRRAGNQEDYRNFLRLAQMHNILHVTGGYPVEPVDIHPSVRHLDCIQDYITLTDKAYCIYALGEDRVSDAIEMTRIAHGLTRDPMRDQACMFSIINTNSPLQLDIPMTQGLMALAEMGQLVVITPFTLAGAMAPVTRAGAITLQNAEALAGVALSQMVRPGAPVMYGGFTSNVD
;
A
#
# COMPACT_ATOMS: atom_id res chain seq x y z
N PHE A 1 -12.20 15.25 19.16
CA PHE A 1 -13.11 14.29 18.51
C PHE A 1 -13.85 13.50 19.59
N ASP A 2 -15.12 13.18 19.33
CA ASP A 2 -15.92 12.32 20.20
C ASP A 2 -15.40 10.87 20.06
N PRO A 3 -14.98 10.20 21.15
CA PRO A 3 -14.57 8.79 21.10
C PRO A 3 -15.65 7.85 20.56
N GLY A 4 -16.94 8.17 20.80
CA GLY A 4 -18.07 7.40 20.26
C GLY A 4 -18.06 7.39 18.74
N LEU A 5 -17.95 8.55 18.11
CA LEU A 5 -17.88 8.70 16.66
C LEU A 5 -16.70 7.91 16.02
N ILE A 6 -15.54 7.98 16.67
CA ILE A 6 -14.35 7.25 16.19
C ILE A 6 -14.57 5.72 16.27
N ASN A 7 -15.12 5.24 17.36
CA ASN A 7 -15.40 3.80 17.52
C ASN A 7 -16.48 3.32 16.54
N GLU A 8 -17.52 4.11 16.30
CA GLU A 8 -18.55 3.81 15.30
C GLU A 8 -17.94 3.74 13.89
N ALA A 9 -17.09 4.72 13.52
CA ALA A 9 -16.42 4.70 12.23
C ALA A 9 -15.54 3.45 12.08
N ILE A 10 -14.67 3.14 13.04
CA ILE A 10 -13.78 1.97 13.01
C ILE A 10 -14.58 0.67 12.93
N ALA A 11 -15.72 0.58 13.59
CA ALA A 11 -16.56 -0.62 13.58
C ALA A 11 -17.15 -0.97 12.20
N THR A 12 -17.13 -0.05 11.24
CA THR A 12 -17.56 -0.31 9.86
C THR A 12 -16.49 -0.99 9.01
N ALA A 13 -15.23 -1.06 9.48
CA ALA A 13 -14.14 -1.71 8.76
C ALA A 13 -14.41 -3.22 8.58
N PRO A 14 -14.27 -3.77 7.37
CA PRO A 14 -14.53 -5.18 7.14
C PRO A 14 -13.44 -6.05 7.80
N SER A 15 -13.86 -7.15 8.44
CA SER A 15 -12.95 -8.14 9.00
C SER A 15 -12.33 -9.08 7.96
N GLU A 16 -12.97 -9.15 6.78
CA GLU A 16 -12.53 -9.96 5.65
C GLU A 16 -12.89 -9.26 4.35
N PHE A 17 -12.00 -9.33 3.36
CA PHE A 17 -12.25 -8.88 1.99
C PHE A 17 -11.33 -9.61 1.02
N THR A 18 -11.66 -9.56 -0.26
CA THR A 18 -10.81 -10.11 -1.32
C THR A 18 -10.05 -8.99 -2.03
N LEU A 19 -8.74 -9.15 -2.17
CA LEU A 19 -7.92 -8.34 -3.07
C LEU A 19 -7.86 -9.06 -4.41
N HIS A 20 -8.52 -8.50 -5.41
CA HIS A 20 -8.72 -9.12 -6.70
C HIS A 20 -7.52 -8.92 -7.63
N ALA A 21 -6.98 -10.00 -8.11
CA ALA A 21 -5.97 -10.00 -9.15
C ALA A 21 -6.63 -10.07 -10.54
N ARG A 22 -5.93 -9.67 -11.60
CA ARG A 22 -6.42 -9.80 -12.98
C ARG A 22 -6.64 -11.26 -13.38
N ASN A 23 -5.78 -12.15 -12.90
CA ASN A 23 -6.05 -13.58 -12.93
C ASN A 23 -6.75 -13.97 -11.62
N PRO A 24 -8.01 -14.42 -11.66
CA PRO A 24 -8.75 -14.76 -10.45
C PRO A 24 -8.08 -15.80 -9.56
N GLN A 25 -7.22 -16.66 -10.12
CA GLN A 25 -6.45 -17.67 -9.38
C GLN A 25 -5.38 -17.04 -8.47
N HIS A 26 -4.98 -15.78 -8.72
CA HIS A 26 -4.03 -15.02 -7.92
C HIS A 26 -4.73 -14.02 -6.98
N SER A 27 -6.06 -14.01 -6.95
CA SER A 27 -6.80 -13.21 -5.96
C SER A 27 -6.55 -13.77 -4.56
N VAL A 28 -6.47 -12.88 -3.57
CA VAL A 28 -6.15 -13.26 -2.20
C VAL A 28 -7.22 -12.79 -1.23
N THR A 29 -7.58 -13.63 -0.27
CA THR A 29 -8.46 -13.26 0.83
C THR A 29 -7.61 -12.69 1.95
N MET A 30 -7.97 -11.48 2.37
CA MET A 30 -7.39 -10.78 3.51
C MET A 30 -8.31 -10.96 4.71
N ASN A 31 -7.86 -11.69 5.71
CA ASN A 31 -8.56 -11.94 6.98
C ASN A 31 -7.55 -12.29 8.09
N GLY A 32 -8.05 -12.66 9.27
CA GLY A 32 -7.21 -13.05 10.41
C GLY A 32 -6.51 -14.41 10.29
N ASP A 33 -6.93 -15.26 9.35
CA ASP A 33 -6.46 -16.65 9.25
C ASP A 33 -5.44 -16.88 8.15
N ASN A 34 -5.31 -15.93 7.21
CA ASN A 34 -4.43 -16.04 6.06
C ASN A 34 -3.16 -15.20 6.21
N ILE A 35 -2.02 -15.77 5.82
CA ILE A 35 -0.76 -15.03 5.67
C ILE A 35 -0.56 -14.73 4.18
N VAL A 36 -0.49 -13.44 3.84
CA VAL A 36 -0.23 -12.97 2.47
C VAL A 36 1.18 -12.40 2.39
N PHE A 37 2.02 -13.04 1.60
CA PHE A 37 3.40 -12.60 1.39
C PHE A 37 3.46 -11.59 0.25
N ASN A 38 4.19 -10.52 0.52
CA ASN A 38 4.49 -9.46 -0.40
C ASN A 38 5.99 -9.39 -0.66
N MET A 39 6.40 -8.98 -1.86
CA MET A 39 7.82 -8.72 -2.08
C MET A 39 8.25 -7.41 -1.42
N MET A 40 9.56 -7.31 -1.13
CA MET A 40 10.14 -6.08 -0.59
C MET A 40 9.95 -4.93 -1.58
N ALA A 41 9.83 -3.73 -1.05
CA ALA A 41 9.63 -2.50 -1.82
C ALA A 41 10.54 -1.37 -1.37
N SER A 42 10.64 -0.36 -2.23
CA SER A 42 11.32 0.93 -1.97
C SER A 42 12.84 0.83 -1.80
N ALA A 43 13.45 -0.21 -2.35
CA ALA A 43 14.91 -0.31 -2.36
C ALA A 43 15.52 0.66 -3.40
N PRO A 44 16.45 1.56 -3.01
CA PRO A 44 17.10 2.46 -3.96
C PRO A 44 18.16 1.78 -4.81
N ASN A 45 18.66 0.62 -4.37
CA ASN A 45 19.72 -0.13 -5.03
C ASN A 45 19.32 -1.60 -5.19
N CYS A 46 19.84 -2.22 -6.22
CA CYS A 46 19.85 -3.67 -6.42
C CYS A 46 21.27 -4.21 -6.46
N SER A 47 21.41 -5.53 -6.35
CA SER A 47 22.68 -6.22 -6.47
C SER A 47 22.49 -7.56 -7.15
N ASP A 48 23.41 -7.91 -8.05
CA ASP A 48 23.53 -9.24 -8.64
C ASP A 48 24.99 -9.68 -8.71
N THR A 49 25.25 -10.94 -9.07
CA THR A 49 26.59 -11.52 -9.12
C THR A 49 27.45 -10.96 -10.24
N ASP A 50 26.83 -10.46 -11.32
CA ASP A 50 27.54 -10.04 -12.53
C ASP A 50 27.93 -8.55 -12.48
N ARG A 51 27.02 -7.71 -11.96
CA ARG A 51 27.16 -6.25 -11.97
C ARG A 51 27.36 -5.64 -10.59
N GLY A 52 27.27 -6.45 -9.52
CA GLY A 52 27.40 -5.98 -8.14
C GLY A 52 26.28 -5.02 -7.73
N ARG A 53 26.53 -4.23 -6.67
CA ARG A 53 25.56 -3.24 -6.16
C ARG A 53 25.54 -1.99 -7.03
N ARG A 54 24.35 -1.57 -7.41
CA ARG A 54 24.11 -0.37 -8.23
C ARG A 54 22.75 0.27 -7.93
N ALA A 55 22.54 1.50 -8.37
CA ALA A 55 21.23 2.12 -8.38
C ALA A 55 20.27 1.31 -9.29
N GLY A 56 19.01 1.22 -8.89
CA GLY A 56 17.99 0.56 -9.68
C GLY A 56 17.68 1.32 -10.97
N ASN A 57 17.23 0.58 -11.97
CA ASN A 57 16.73 1.12 -13.23
C ASN A 57 15.46 0.37 -13.66
N GLN A 58 14.84 0.79 -14.77
CA GLN A 58 13.60 0.18 -15.25
C GLN A 58 13.78 -1.30 -15.62
N GLU A 59 14.93 -1.68 -16.17
CA GLU A 59 15.19 -3.10 -16.49
C GLU A 59 15.26 -3.96 -15.24
N ASP A 60 15.98 -3.52 -14.21
CA ASP A 60 16.04 -4.21 -12.91
C ASP A 60 14.64 -4.29 -12.27
N TYR A 61 13.86 -3.21 -12.31
CA TYR A 61 12.48 -3.17 -11.87
C TYR A 61 11.62 -4.24 -12.56
N ARG A 62 11.67 -4.30 -13.89
CA ARG A 62 10.94 -5.30 -14.69
C ARG A 62 11.37 -6.72 -14.38
N ASN A 63 12.66 -6.95 -14.15
CA ASN A 63 13.19 -8.28 -13.81
C ASN A 63 12.69 -8.74 -12.45
N PHE A 64 12.61 -7.85 -11.45
CA PHE A 64 11.99 -8.18 -10.16
C PHE A 64 10.49 -8.49 -10.28
N LEU A 65 9.74 -7.79 -11.13
CA LEU A 65 8.32 -8.11 -11.37
C LEU A 65 8.16 -9.49 -12.01
N ARG A 66 9.00 -9.86 -12.98
CA ARG A 66 8.99 -11.20 -13.58
C ARG A 66 9.30 -12.28 -12.55
N LEU A 67 10.28 -12.06 -11.66
CA LEU A 67 10.58 -12.96 -10.56
C LEU A 67 9.39 -13.08 -9.59
N ALA A 68 8.76 -11.97 -9.23
CA ALA A 68 7.56 -12.00 -8.38
C ALA A 68 6.41 -12.78 -9.03
N GLN A 69 6.22 -12.66 -10.34
CA GLN A 69 5.22 -13.43 -11.08
C GLN A 69 5.51 -14.93 -11.06
N MET A 70 6.78 -15.32 -11.20
CA MET A 70 7.20 -16.73 -11.24
C MET A 70 7.09 -17.44 -9.88
N HIS A 71 7.14 -16.72 -8.77
CA HIS A 71 7.16 -17.31 -7.43
C HIS A 71 5.77 -17.25 -6.77
N ASN A 72 5.11 -18.40 -6.65
CA ASN A 72 3.76 -18.50 -6.07
C ASN A 72 3.72 -18.13 -4.58
N ILE A 73 4.84 -18.18 -3.87
CA ILE A 73 4.92 -17.72 -2.47
C ILE A 73 4.71 -16.21 -2.32
N LEU A 74 4.96 -15.44 -3.38
CA LEU A 74 4.67 -14.02 -3.43
C LEU A 74 3.24 -13.87 -3.96
N HIS A 75 2.30 -13.59 -3.08
CA HIS A 75 0.87 -13.50 -3.40
C HIS A 75 0.52 -12.16 -4.06
N VAL A 76 1.21 -11.09 -3.66
CA VAL A 76 1.02 -9.73 -4.18
C VAL A 76 2.37 -9.09 -4.48
N THR A 77 2.37 -8.09 -5.35
CA THR A 77 3.55 -7.29 -5.64
C THR A 77 3.42 -5.94 -4.94
N GLY A 78 4.30 -5.67 -3.99
CA GLY A 78 4.17 -4.50 -3.13
C GLY A 78 5.19 -3.43 -3.41
N GLY A 79 4.72 -2.25 -3.80
CA GLY A 79 5.57 -1.10 -4.06
C GLY A 79 6.62 -1.35 -5.15
N TYR A 80 7.52 -0.43 -5.35
CA TYR A 80 8.60 -0.64 -6.32
C TYR A 80 9.66 -1.58 -5.74
N PRO A 81 9.89 -2.78 -6.31
CA PRO A 81 10.90 -3.71 -5.80
C PRO A 81 12.31 -3.11 -5.81
N VAL A 82 12.56 -2.22 -6.75
CA VAL A 82 13.70 -1.29 -6.78
C VAL A 82 13.25 0.00 -7.45
N GLU A 83 13.76 1.14 -7.00
CA GLU A 83 13.44 2.42 -7.62
C GLU A 83 14.06 2.52 -9.02
N PRO A 84 13.27 2.71 -10.08
CA PRO A 84 13.78 2.94 -11.43
C PRO A 84 14.19 4.41 -11.58
N VAL A 85 15.41 4.74 -11.12
CA VAL A 85 15.87 6.14 -11.05
C VAL A 85 16.19 6.76 -12.42
N ASP A 86 16.26 5.94 -13.46
CA ASP A 86 16.39 6.36 -14.86
C ASP A 86 15.08 6.92 -15.47
N ILE A 87 13.94 6.71 -14.80
CA ILE A 87 12.66 7.29 -15.20
C ILE A 87 12.44 8.60 -14.44
N HIS A 88 12.03 9.65 -15.16
CA HIS A 88 11.75 10.94 -14.52
C HIS A 88 10.62 10.84 -13.47
N PRO A 89 10.77 11.42 -12.25
CA PRO A 89 9.80 11.26 -11.16
C PRO A 89 8.36 11.67 -11.49
N SER A 90 8.16 12.60 -12.42
CA SER A 90 6.80 13.08 -12.80
C SER A 90 5.98 12.02 -13.54
N VAL A 91 6.61 11.09 -14.25
CA VAL A 91 5.94 10.06 -15.05
C VAL A 91 6.24 8.63 -14.57
N ARG A 92 7.16 8.49 -13.64
CA ARG A 92 7.62 7.18 -13.13
C ARG A 92 6.46 6.29 -12.69
N HIS A 93 5.45 6.84 -12.01
CA HIS A 93 4.31 6.08 -11.56
C HIS A 93 3.51 5.46 -12.71
N LEU A 94 3.38 6.15 -13.84
CA LEU A 94 2.68 5.65 -15.02
C LEU A 94 3.43 4.46 -15.64
N ASP A 95 4.74 4.61 -15.86
CA ASP A 95 5.58 3.54 -16.41
C ASP A 95 5.62 2.33 -15.49
N CYS A 96 5.74 2.54 -14.17
CA CYS A 96 5.74 1.46 -13.20
C CYS A 96 4.41 0.70 -13.13
N ILE A 97 3.28 1.42 -13.19
CA ILE A 97 1.95 0.78 -13.22
C ILE A 97 1.75 0.03 -14.53
N GLN A 98 2.19 0.58 -15.66
CA GLN A 98 2.17 -0.13 -16.94
C GLN A 98 2.99 -1.43 -16.87
N ASP A 99 4.17 -1.40 -16.25
CA ASP A 99 4.99 -2.59 -16.06
C ASP A 99 4.30 -3.61 -15.14
N TYR A 100 3.61 -3.20 -14.07
CA TYR A 100 2.76 -4.10 -13.28
C TYR A 100 1.69 -4.77 -14.14
N ILE A 101 0.94 -3.98 -14.88
CA ILE A 101 -0.15 -4.47 -15.71
C ILE A 101 0.34 -5.45 -16.79
N THR A 102 1.53 -5.26 -17.33
CA THR A 102 2.04 -6.07 -18.45
C THR A 102 2.86 -7.28 -18.01
N LEU A 103 3.52 -7.22 -16.85
CA LEU A 103 4.48 -8.25 -16.41
C LEU A 103 3.98 -9.15 -15.27
N THR A 104 2.91 -8.77 -14.59
CA THR A 104 2.29 -9.60 -13.54
C THR A 104 0.77 -9.53 -13.65
N ASP A 105 0.08 -10.58 -13.27
CA ASP A 105 -1.38 -10.63 -13.16
C ASP A 105 -1.87 -10.65 -11.71
N LYS A 106 -0.94 -10.52 -10.74
CA LYS A 106 -1.21 -10.40 -9.31
C LYS A 106 -1.69 -9.00 -8.95
N ALA A 107 -2.35 -8.86 -7.80
CA ALA A 107 -2.64 -7.55 -7.23
C ALA A 107 -1.35 -6.84 -6.81
N TYR A 108 -1.33 -5.51 -6.86
CA TYR A 108 -0.13 -4.72 -6.67
C TYR A 108 -0.33 -3.48 -5.80
N CYS A 109 0.76 -3.02 -5.21
CA CYS A 109 0.83 -1.80 -4.43
C CYS A 109 1.21 -0.61 -5.31
N ILE A 110 0.52 0.51 -5.12
CA ILE A 110 0.86 1.81 -5.71
C ILE A 110 1.36 2.76 -4.64
N TYR A 111 2.04 3.83 -5.03
CA TYR A 111 2.40 4.89 -4.09
C TYR A 111 1.35 6.00 -4.07
N ALA A 112 0.72 6.20 -2.91
CA ALA A 112 -0.28 7.23 -2.68
C ALA A 112 0.39 8.58 -2.34
N LEU A 113 1.06 9.18 -3.32
CA LEU A 113 1.75 10.46 -3.20
C LEU A 113 0.96 11.58 -3.88
N GLY A 114 -0.20 11.90 -3.34
CA GLY A 114 -1.13 12.90 -3.85
C GLY A 114 -2.29 12.31 -4.63
N GLU A 115 -3.35 13.09 -4.79
CA GLU A 115 -4.59 12.68 -5.43
C GLU A 115 -4.40 12.35 -6.91
N ASP A 116 -3.61 13.14 -7.65
CA ASP A 116 -3.40 12.96 -9.08
C ASP A 116 -2.80 11.59 -9.40
N ARG A 117 -1.74 11.19 -8.68
CA ARG A 117 -1.08 9.89 -8.90
C ARG A 117 -1.97 8.71 -8.55
N VAL A 118 -2.79 8.86 -7.52
CA VAL A 118 -3.77 7.84 -7.14
C VAL A 118 -4.88 7.75 -8.17
N SER A 119 -5.36 8.87 -8.70
CA SER A 119 -6.36 8.92 -9.78
C SER A 119 -5.85 8.23 -11.05
N ASP A 120 -4.62 8.49 -11.45
CA ASP A 120 -3.97 7.81 -12.58
C ASP A 120 -3.91 6.29 -12.34
N ALA A 121 -3.48 5.89 -11.14
CA ALA A 121 -3.39 4.47 -10.77
C ALA A 121 -4.75 3.77 -10.77
N ILE A 122 -5.79 4.43 -10.24
CA ILE A 122 -7.17 3.95 -10.26
C ILE A 122 -7.64 3.74 -11.69
N GLU A 123 -7.43 4.72 -12.56
CA GLU A 123 -7.88 4.64 -13.95
C GLU A 123 -7.14 3.57 -14.74
N MET A 124 -5.83 3.47 -14.60
CA MET A 124 -5.03 2.41 -15.24
C MET A 124 -5.44 1.02 -14.76
N THR A 125 -5.65 0.84 -13.44
CA THR A 125 -6.12 -0.41 -12.86
C THR A 125 -7.51 -0.77 -13.34
N ARG A 126 -8.42 0.20 -13.37
CA ARG A 126 -9.79 0.03 -13.89
C ARG A 126 -9.80 -0.51 -15.33
N ILE A 127 -9.01 0.12 -16.20
CA ILE A 127 -8.86 -0.29 -17.60
C ILE A 127 -8.29 -1.71 -17.69
N ALA A 128 -7.25 -2.01 -16.92
CA ALA A 128 -6.58 -3.30 -16.93
C ALA A 128 -7.47 -4.46 -16.46
N HIS A 129 -8.42 -4.18 -15.56
CA HIS A 129 -9.41 -5.14 -15.08
C HIS A 129 -10.69 -5.17 -15.94
N GLY A 130 -10.81 -4.32 -16.96
CA GLY A 130 -12.00 -4.22 -17.81
C GLY A 130 -13.25 -3.75 -17.05
N LEU A 131 -13.07 -2.99 -15.97
CA LEU A 131 -14.14 -2.53 -15.10
C LEU A 131 -14.64 -1.14 -15.50
N THR A 132 -15.91 -0.84 -15.21
CA THR A 132 -16.41 0.52 -15.12
C THR A 132 -16.23 1.04 -13.69
N ARG A 133 -16.47 2.35 -13.47
CA ARG A 133 -16.14 3.00 -12.19
C ARG A 133 -16.91 2.42 -11.01
N ASP A 134 -18.20 2.19 -11.17
CA ASP A 134 -19.05 1.70 -10.08
C ASP A 134 -18.72 0.27 -9.65
N PRO A 135 -18.58 -0.73 -10.54
CA PRO A 135 -18.09 -2.06 -10.17
C PRO A 135 -16.70 -2.06 -9.51
N MET A 136 -15.81 -1.14 -9.90
CA MET A 136 -14.50 -1.05 -9.26
C MET A 136 -14.58 -0.62 -7.80
N ARG A 137 -15.58 0.17 -7.42
CA ARG A 137 -15.80 0.58 -6.04
C ARG A 137 -16.05 -0.59 -5.09
N ASP A 138 -16.63 -1.67 -5.60
CA ASP A 138 -16.96 -2.87 -4.83
C ASP A 138 -15.92 -4.00 -4.99
N GLN A 139 -14.84 -3.72 -5.73
CA GLN A 139 -13.81 -4.69 -6.05
C GLN A 139 -12.42 -4.09 -5.80
N ALA A 140 -11.82 -4.41 -4.65
CA ALA A 140 -10.45 -3.99 -4.37
C ALA A 140 -9.48 -4.73 -5.30
N CYS A 141 -8.77 -4.00 -6.17
CA CYS A 141 -7.84 -4.54 -7.17
C CYS A 141 -6.39 -4.14 -6.93
N MET A 142 -6.17 -3.14 -6.10
CA MET A 142 -4.86 -2.61 -5.75
C MET A 142 -4.85 -2.12 -4.31
N PHE A 143 -3.67 -1.82 -3.80
CA PHE A 143 -3.51 -1.27 -2.45
C PHE A 143 -2.42 -0.21 -2.39
N SER A 144 -2.42 0.55 -1.32
CA SER A 144 -1.29 1.42 -0.97
C SER A 144 -0.98 1.35 0.50
N ILE A 145 0.31 1.50 0.81
CA ILE A 145 0.80 1.64 2.16
C ILE A 145 0.83 3.13 2.48
N ILE A 146 0.14 3.51 3.54
CA ILE A 146 0.07 4.88 4.05
C ILE A 146 0.85 4.94 5.36
N ASN A 147 2.00 5.58 5.33
CA ASN A 147 2.80 5.82 6.52
C ASN A 147 2.33 7.09 7.22
N THR A 148 2.18 7.03 8.53
CA THR A 148 2.02 8.25 9.32
C THR A 148 3.38 8.89 9.58
N ASN A 149 3.39 10.20 9.77
CA ASN A 149 4.57 10.95 10.17
C ASN A 149 4.58 11.09 11.70
N SER A 150 5.15 10.06 12.37
CA SER A 150 5.22 10.07 13.83
C SER A 150 6.07 11.24 14.37
N PRO A 151 5.66 11.94 15.42
CA PRO A 151 4.46 11.65 16.21
C PRO A 151 3.19 12.37 15.70
N LEU A 152 2.09 11.64 15.64
CA LEU A 152 0.72 12.12 15.49
C LEU A 152 0.45 13.03 14.27
N GLN A 153 1.11 12.75 13.14
CA GLN A 153 0.93 13.50 11.90
C GLN A 153 0.64 12.56 10.73
N LEU A 154 -0.08 13.06 9.76
CA LEU A 154 -0.27 12.48 8.44
C LEU A 154 -0.16 13.61 7.43
N ASP A 155 0.77 13.51 6.48
CA ASP A 155 0.97 14.56 5.49
C ASP A 155 -0.18 14.68 4.48
N ILE A 156 -0.27 15.84 3.85
CA ILE A 156 -1.35 16.13 2.91
C ILE A 156 -1.38 15.14 1.72
N PRO A 157 -0.26 14.85 1.03
CA PRO A 157 -0.28 13.90 -0.08
C PRO A 157 -0.75 12.49 0.31
N MET A 158 -0.29 11.98 1.45
CA MET A 158 -0.72 10.66 1.96
C MET A 158 -2.20 10.67 2.37
N THR A 159 -2.68 11.76 2.99
CA THR A 159 -4.10 11.92 3.35
C THR A 159 -4.98 11.94 2.11
N GLN A 160 -4.62 12.72 1.09
CA GLN A 160 -5.36 12.78 -0.18
C GLN A 160 -5.40 11.41 -0.86
N GLY A 161 -4.27 10.71 -0.90
CA GLY A 161 -4.18 9.36 -1.46
C GLY A 161 -5.03 8.34 -0.70
N LEU A 162 -5.03 8.39 0.64
CA LEU A 162 -5.88 7.56 1.48
C LEU A 162 -7.36 7.78 1.15
N MET A 163 -7.78 9.03 1.10
CA MET A 163 -9.17 9.38 0.84
C MET A 163 -9.62 8.93 -0.55
N ALA A 164 -8.81 9.15 -1.59
CA ALA A 164 -9.11 8.73 -2.95
C ALA A 164 -9.22 7.21 -3.09
N LEU A 165 -8.32 6.45 -2.45
CA LEU A 165 -8.37 4.99 -2.42
C LEU A 165 -9.60 4.48 -1.68
N ALA A 166 -9.88 5.01 -0.49
CA ALA A 166 -11.04 4.61 0.32
C ALA A 166 -12.35 4.90 -0.43
N GLU A 167 -12.50 6.08 -1.06
CA GLU A 167 -13.67 6.42 -1.87
C GLU A 167 -13.91 5.41 -2.98
N MET A 168 -12.84 4.92 -3.61
CA MET A 168 -12.90 3.94 -4.69
C MET A 168 -12.88 2.48 -4.20
N GLY A 169 -13.03 2.24 -2.89
CA GLY A 169 -13.05 0.89 -2.32
C GLY A 169 -11.75 0.11 -2.49
N GLN A 170 -10.64 0.80 -2.68
CA GLN A 170 -9.35 0.15 -2.79
C GLN A 170 -8.70 0.00 -1.42
N LEU A 171 -7.87 -1.02 -1.25
CA LEU A 171 -7.27 -1.33 0.05
C LEU A 171 -6.26 -0.25 0.47
N VAL A 172 -6.40 0.23 1.69
CA VAL A 172 -5.46 1.11 2.37
C VAL A 172 -4.81 0.36 3.53
N VAL A 173 -3.49 0.32 3.57
CA VAL A 173 -2.71 -0.28 4.67
C VAL A 173 -2.10 0.85 5.48
N ILE A 174 -2.62 1.08 6.68
CA ILE A 174 -2.12 2.14 7.58
C ILE A 174 -0.94 1.60 8.38
N THR A 175 0.23 2.16 8.13
CA THR A 175 1.48 1.71 8.76
C THR A 175 2.21 2.87 9.42
N PRO A 176 1.97 3.14 10.70
CA PRO A 176 2.76 4.13 11.42
C PRO A 176 4.26 3.79 11.40
N PHE A 177 5.07 4.79 11.14
CA PHE A 177 6.52 4.69 11.17
C PHE A 177 7.04 5.19 12.52
N THR A 178 6.95 4.33 13.55
CA THR A 178 7.27 4.69 14.93
C THR A 178 8.61 4.11 15.36
N LEU A 179 9.65 4.96 15.35
CA LEU A 179 10.97 4.58 15.88
C LEU A 179 11.05 4.93 17.36
N ALA A 180 11.07 3.91 18.22
CA ALA A 180 11.20 4.09 19.67
C ALA A 180 12.51 4.80 20.01
N GLY A 181 12.44 5.89 20.76
CA GLY A 181 13.59 6.72 21.11
C GLY A 181 13.93 7.85 20.12
N ALA A 182 13.32 7.88 18.92
CA ALA A 182 13.50 8.97 17.96
C ALA A 182 12.18 9.66 17.61
N MET A 183 11.20 8.92 17.11
CA MET A 183 9.89 9.44 16.67
C MET A 183 8.76 9.03 17.62
N ALA A 184 9.06 8.13 18.55
CA ALA A 184 8.15 7.61 19.56
C ALA A 184 8.84 7.58 20.93
N PRO A 185 8.07 7.43 22.04
CA PRO A 185 8.65 7.21 23.37
C PRO A 185 9.62 6.02 23.40
N VAL A 186 10.65 6.10 24.25
CA VAL A 186 11.67 5.04 24.41
C VAL A 186 11.06 3.72 24.90
N THR A 187 10.00 3.80 25.73
CA THR A 187 9.36 2.59 26.26
C THR A 187 8.52 1.88 25.21
N ARG A 188 8.58 0.55 25.18
CA ARG A 188 7.75 -0.27 24.27
C ARG A 188 6.26 0.06 24.39
N ALA A 189 5.76 0.18 25.62
CA ALA A 189 4.36 0.55 25.84
C ALA A 189 4.02 1.91 25.24
N GLY A 190 4.87 2.93 25.42
CA GLY A 190 4.67 4.25 24.84
C GLY A 190 4.73 4.24 23.32
N ALA A 191 5.68 3.52 22.72
CA ALA A 191 5.79 3.40 21.26
C ALA A 191 4.57 2.69 20.65
N ILE A 192 4.10 1.59 21.25
CA ILE A 192 2.90 0.87 20.79
C ILE A 192 1.65 1.73 20.97
N THR A 193 1.54 2.49 22.06
CA THR A 193 0.40 3.40 22.28
C THR A 193 0.34 4.47 21.18
N LEU A 194 1.48 5.08 20.84
CA LEU A 194 1.56 6.06 19.76
C LEU A 194 1.21 5.43 18.41
N GLN A 195 1.81 4.29 18.08
CA GLN A 195 1.50 3.54 16.86
C GLN A 195 0.00 3.25 16.75
N ASN A 196 -0.60 2.77 17.82
CA ASN A 196 -2.03 2.44 17.84
C ASN A 196 -2.90 3.68 17.61
N ALA A 197 -2.58 4.80 18.24
CA ALA A 197 -3.32 6.05 18.06
C ALA A 197 -3.27 6.53 16.60
N GLU A 198 -2.10 6.51 15.99
CA GLU A 198 -1.91 6.92 14.59
C GLU A 198 -2.60 5.96 13.61
N ALA A 199 -2.46 4.65 13.82
CA ALA A 199 -3.11 3.66 12.95
C ALA A 199 -4.63 3.77 13.01
N LEU A 200 -5.21 3.85 14.21
CA LEU A 200 -6.66 3.99 14.38
C LEU A 200 -7.20 5.32 13.82
N ALA A 201 -6.43 6.40 13.87
CA ALA A 201 -6.80 7.66 13.23
C ALA A 201 -6.91 7.50 11.70
N GLY A 202 -5.96 6.80 11.06
CA GLY A 202 -6.02 6.52 9.64
C GLY A 202 -7.16 5.56 9.27
N VAL A 203 -7.40 4.53 10.08
CA VAL A 203 -8.55 3.62 9.91
C VAL A 203 -9.86 4.39 10.02
N ALA A 204 -10.04 5.20 11.06
CA ALA A 204 -11.24 6.01 11.24
C ALA A 204 -11.47 6.94 10.04
N LEU A 205 -10.42 7.63 9.57
CA LEU A 205 -10.52 8.50 8.40
C LEU A 205 -10.98 7.74 7.17
N SER A 206 -10.42 6.57 6.88
CA SER A 206 -10.82 5.77 5.73
C SER A 206 -12.30 5.36 5.79
N GLN A 207 -12.78 5.00 6.99
CA GLN A 207 -14.17 4.61 7.21
C GLN A 207 -15.14 5.80 7.23
N MET A 208 -14.69 7.00 7.61
CA MET A 208 -15.46 8.22 7.48
C MET A 208 -15.65 8.66 6.02
N VAL A 209 -14.64 8.41 5.17
CA VAL A 209 -14.75 8.64 3.72
C VAL A 209 -15.72 7.63 3.08
N ARG A 210 -15.56 6.36 3.41
CA ARG A 210 -16.44 5.30 2.90
C ARG A 210 -16.57 4.18 3.94
N PRO A 211 -17.71 4.05 4.61
CA PRO A 211 -17.97 2.91 5.49
C PRO A 211 -17.86 1.58 4.74
N GLY A 212 -17.12 0.62 5.32
CA GLY A 212 -16.88 -0.68 4.69
C GLY A 212 -15.73 -0.70 3.68
N ALA A 213 -15.01 0.40 3.48
CA ALA A 213 -13.81 0.39 2.62
C ALA A 213 -12.75 -0.57 3.19
N PRO A 214 -12.08 -1.38 2.33
CA PRO A 214 -11.00 -2.26 2.76
C PRO A 214 -9.87 -1.49 3.41
N VAL A 215 -9.52 -1.87 4.64
CA VAL A 215 -8.43 -1.25 5.39
C VAL A 215 -7.71 -2.30 6.22
N MET A 216 -6.39 -2.16 6.33
CA MET A 216 -5.54 -2.97 7.20
C MET A 216 -4.80 -2.11 8.20
N TYR A 217 -4.78 -2.56 9.44
CA TYR A 217 -3.89 -2.04 10.46
C TYR A 217 -2.51 -2.68 10.29
N GLY A 218 -1.50 -1.88 10.05
CA GLY A 218 -0.11 -2.31 9.96
C GLY A 218 0.79 -1.55 10.94
N GLY A 219 2.07 -1.81 10.86
CA GLY A 219 3.08 -1.09 11.63
C GLY A 219 4.47 -1.29 11.05
N PHE A 220 5.25 -0.23 11.07
CA PHE A 220 6.67 -0.25 10.79
C PHE A 220 7.39 0.35 12.02
N THR A 221 7.54 -0.49 13.03
CA THR A 221 8.03 -0.07 14.35
C THR A 221 9.34 -0.75 14.67
N SER A 222 10.32 0.02 15.06
CA SER A 222 11.65 -0.41 15.44
C SER A 222 12.18 0.43 16.60
N ASN A 223 13.35 0.08 17.14
CA ASN A 223 14.11 0.92 18.06
C ASN A 223 15.32 1.53 17.34
N VAL A 224 15.87 2.57 17.92
CA VAL A 224 17.13 3.22 17.47
C VAL A 224 18.30 2.67 18.29
N ASP A 225 18.73 1.46 18.01
CA ASP A 225 19.96 0.89 18.57
C ASP A 225 21.08 0.86 17.52
#